data_bfa53c699137cbba5c625fb028424d6e
#
_entry.id   bfa53c699137cbba5c625fb028424d6e
#
_cell.length_a   1.000
_cell.length_b   1.000
_cell.length_c   1.000
_cell.angle_alpha   90.00
_cell.angle_beta   90.00
_cell.angle_gamma   90.00
#
_symmetry.space_group_name_H-M   'P 1'
#
loop_
_entity.id
_entity.type
_entity.pdbx_description
1 polymer ?
#
loop_
_entity_poly.entity_id
_entity_poly.type
_entity_poly.pdbx_seq_one_letter_code
_entity_poly.pdbx_strand_id
1 'polypeptide(L)'
;MTYRDPAVAAAALRAAARVDLGAISSNVSRIKEVVGPADVMAVVKAEGYGHGLVQSAIAAVEGGASWLGVAFLEEALALRAAGLGGRILCWLGTPGEPVAEALMADIDLSASAPWAIAEIANAALEVGRVARVHLKVDTGLSRGGAVVGDWPELVQAAAKARAEGYLEIVGMWSHLVHGSNPAHPTTALQIAAFSDALSYAASVGVTPQIRHLANSGGLLLVPGTRFDLVRAGLAVYGLSPVPDQRDSASLGLRPAMTLTARLALTKKVPAGTGVSYSHRYVTQVPTMLGLVPLGYADGIARTATNRAEVLVRGRSSTIRRTVSGTVCMDQFVVDLGPGDDDFAAGDEVVLFGPGDRGEPTAQDWADACGTISYEVVTRIGVRVPRVYEGA
;
A
#
# COMPACT_ATOMS: atom_id res chain seq x y z
N MET A 1 6.58 32.63 11.05
CA MET A 1 6.71 31.72 9.87
C MET A 1 5.87 32.33 8.77
N THR A 2 6.47 32.81 7.69
CA THR A 2 5.76 33.34 6.53
C THR A 2 5.10 32.16 5.80
N TYR A 3 3.80 32.23 5.66
CA TYR A 3 2.98 31.29 4.87
C TYR A 3 3.51 31.33 3.41
N ARG A 4 4.24 30.30 3.01
CA ARG A 4 4.60 30.11 1.60
C ARG A 4 3.45 29.41 0.91
N ASP A 5 3.02 29.93 -0.23
CA ASP A 5 2.03 29.29 -1.10
C ASP A 5 2.45 27.81 -1.32
N PRO A 6 1.58 26.83 -1.04
CA PRO A 6 1.90 25.42 -1.21
C PRO A 6 2.43 25.06 -2.61
N ALA A 7 1.91 25.71 -3.66
CA ALA A 7 2.36 25.50 -5.04
C ALA A 7 3.80 26.02 -5.27
N VAL A 8 4.16 27.14 -4.67
CA VAL A 8 5.52 27.72 -4.73
C VAL A 8 6.49 26.87 -3.88
N ALA A 9 6.03 26.36 -2.75
CA ALA A 9 6.83 25.47 -1.91
C ALA A 9 7.11 24.14 -2.63
N ALA A 10 6.14 23.56 -3.32
CA ALA A 10 6.30 22.34 -4.09
C ALA A 10 7.25 22.49 -5.28
N ALA A 11 7.23 23.66 -5.95
CA ALA A 11 8.12 23.98 -7.07
C ALA A 11 9.61 24.07 -6.67
N ALA A 12 9.92 24.29 -5.38
CA ALA A 12 11.29 24.41 -4.86
C ALA A 12 11.88 23.09 -4.33
N LEU A 13 11.11 22.00 -4.31
CA LEU A 13 11.56 20.72 -3.75
C LEU A 13 12.56 20.03 -4.68
N ARG A 14 13.65 19.47 -4.10
CA ARG A 14 14.60 18.62 -4.84
C ARG A 14 13.95 17.36 -5.42
N ALA A 15 12.95 16.84 -4.70
CA ALA A 15 12.16 15.68 -5.06
C ALA A 15 10.82 15.70 -4.33
N ALA A 16 9.80 15.05 -4.88
CA ALA A 16 8.49 14.91 -4.26
C ALA A 16 7.80 13.61 -4.71
N ALA A 17 7.06 12.99 -3.81
CA ALA A 17 6.03 12.03 -4.15
C ALA A 17 4.70 12.79 -4.26
N ARG A 18 4.27 13.06 -5.50
CA ARG A 18 2.97 13.69 -5.79
C ARG A 18 1.91 12.62 -5.69
N VAL A 19 0.88 12.86 -4.90
CA VAL A 19 -0.22 11.92 -4.65
C VAL A 19 -1.53 12.54 -5.12
N ASP A 20 -2.12 11.95 -6.14
CA ASP A 20 -3.44 12.30 -6.68
C ASP A 20 -4.53 11.68 -5.81
N LEU A 21 -5.14 12.48 -4.93
CA LEU A 21 -6.21 12.05 -4.03
C LEU A 21 -7.51 11.74 -4.80
N GLY A 22 -7.75 12.46 -5.90
CA GLY A 22 -8.87 12.17 -6.80
C GLY A 22 -8.75 10.79 -7.46
N ALA A 23 -7.53 10.34 -7.78
CA ALA A 23 -7.29 8.99 -8.26
C ALA A 23 -7.60 7.94 -7.17
N ILE A 24 -7.22 8.17 -5.91
CA ILE A 24 -7.57 7.28 -4.78
C ILE A 24 -9.09 7.17 -4.63
N SER A 25 -9.80 8.28 -4.58
CA SER A 25 -11.26 8.32 -4.48
C SER A 25 -11.92 7.59 -5.66
N SER A 26 -11.49 7.87 -6.89
CA SER A 26 -12.01 7.22 -8.10
C SER A 26 -11.75 5.71 -8.12
N ASN A 27 -10.57 5.26 -7.68
CA ASN A 27 -10.24 3.84 -7.56
C ASN A 27 -11.17 3.12 -6.57
N VAL A 28 -11.46 3.74 -5.42
CA VAL A 28 -12.38 3.16 -4.43
C VAL A 28 -13.80 3.11 -4.99
N SER A 29 -14.27 4.15 -5.67
CA SER A 29 -15.57 4.17 -6.35
C SER A 29 -15.65 3.04 -7.39
N ARG A 30 -14.58 2.85 -8.16
CA ARG A 30 -14.49 1.74 -9.12
C ARG A 30 -14.54 0.37 -8.45
N ILE A 31 -13.85 0.20 -7.34
CA ILE A 31 -13.90 -1.04 -6.55
C ILE A 31 -15.32 -1.30 -6.07
N LYS A 32 -16.01 -0.29 -5.56
CA LYS A 32 -17.39 -0.40 -5.09
C LYS A 32 -18.35 -0.84 -6.21
N GLU A 33 -18.20 -0.30 -7.41
CA GLU A 33 -18.96 -0.77 -8.59
C GLU A 33 -18.72 -2.25 -8.87
N VAL A 34 -17.46 -2.69 -8.84
CA VAL A 34 -17.06 -4.07 -9.14
C VAL A 34 -17.59 -5.06 -8.11
N VAL A 35 -17.58 -4.70 -6.83
CA VAL A 35 -17.96 -5.62 -5.74
C VAL A 35 -19.47 -5.64 -5.48
N GLY A 36 -20.21 -4.65 -5.97
CA GLY A 36 -21.66 -4.56 -5.86
C GLY A 36 -22.14 -4.35 -4.41
N PRO A 37 -22.90 -5.30 -3.82
CA PRO A 37 -23.50 -5.11 -2.50
C PRO A 37 -22.48 -5.23 -1.34
N ALA A 38 -21.31 -5.78 -1.58
CA ALA A 38 -20.29 -5.92 -0.53
C ALA A 38 -19.76 -4.55 -0.09
N ASP A 39 -19.48 -4.42 1.20
CA ASP A 39 -18.80 -3.25 1.75
C ASP A 39 -17.34 -3.21 1.31
N VAL A 40 -16.75 -2.01 1.31
CA VAL A 40 -15.35 -1.79 0.96
C VAL A 40 -14.57 -1.30 2.18
N MET A 41 -13.56 -2.09 2.58
CA MET A 41 -12.54 -1.66 3.51
C MET A 41 -11.33 -1.17 2.70
N ALA A 42 -11.03 0.13 2.77
CA ALA A 42 -9.78 0.66 2.26
C ALA A 42 -8.64 0.38 3.24
N VAL A 43 -7.63 -0.34 2.78
CA VAL A 43 -6.46 -0.70 3.60
C VAL A 43 -5.42 0.40 3.46
N VAL A 44 -5.23 1.18 4.52
CA VAL A 44 -4.38 2.38 4.54
C VAL A 44 -3.13 2.23 5.41
N LYS A 45 -2.80 1.03 5.84
CA LYS A 45 -1.57 0.71 6.59
C LYS A 45 -0.30 1.15 5.87
N ALA A 46 0.82 1.17 6.58
CA ALA A 46 2.15 1.52 6.07
C ALA A 46 2.14 2.89 5.37
N GLU A 47 1.67 3.92 6.10
CA GLU A 47 1.55 5.29 5.58
C GLU A 47 0.71 5.36 4.28
N GLY A 48 -0.45 4.68 4.27
CA GLY A 48 -1.25 4.60 3.05
C GLY A 48 -0.47 3.99 1.88
N TYR A 49 0.24 2.89 2.09
CA TYR A 49 1.16 2.32 1.09
C TYR A 49 2.19 3.35 0.59
N GLY A 50 2.68 4.21 1.49
CA GLY A 50 3.62 5.28 1.17
C GLY A 50 3.00 6.56 0.62
N HIS A 51 1.67 6.62 0.44
CA HIS A 51 0.95 7.78 -0.11
C HIS A 51 0.54 8.81 0.96
N GLY A 52 0.70 8.48 2.25
CA GLY A 52 0.24 9.27 3.40
C GLY A 52 -1.02 8.69 4.01
N LEU A 53 -0.95 8.35 5.30
CA LEU A 53 -2.00 7.63 6.02
C LEU A 53 -3.34 8.38 6.02
N VAL A 54 -3.34 9.60 6.53
CA VAL A 54 -4.56 10.39 6.78
C VAL A 54 -5.22 10.83 5.47
N GLN A 55 -4.43 11.38 4.54
CA GLN A 55 -4.94 11.88 3.26
C GLN A 55 -5.51 10.76 2.39
N SER A 56 -4.82 9.61 2.35
CA SER A 56 -5.33 8.42 1.66
C SER A 56 -6.62 7.90 2.28
N ALA A 57 -6.73 7.93 3.62
CA ALA A 57 -7.93 7.50 4.31
C ALA A 57 -9.13 8.42 4.03
N ILE A 58 -8.92 9.75 4.03
CA ILE A 58 -9.96 10.73 3.69
C ILE A 58 -10.44 10.49 2.25
N ALA A 59 -9.53 10.46 1.28
CA ALA A 59 -9.88 10.23 -0.12
C ALA A 59 -10.58 8.89 -0.36
N ALA A 60 -10.18 7.84 0.38
CA ALA A 60 -10.84 6.54 0.28
C ALA A 60 -12.27 6.56 0.83
N VAL A 61 -12.52 7.26 1.93
CA VAL A 61 -13.88 7.44 2.49
C VAL A 61 -14.75 8.26 1.53
N GLU A 62 -14.23 9.32 0.95
CA GLU A 62 -14.90 10.12 -0.08
C GLU A 62 -15.24 9.29 -1.32
N GLY A 63 -14.39 8.33 -1.69
CA GLY A 63 -14.63 7.35 -2.76
C GLY A 63 -15.66 6.27 -2.42
N GLY A 64 -16.16 6.24 -1.16
CA GLY A 64 -17.22 5.33 -0.71
C GLY A 64 -16.73 4.10 0.06
N ALA A 65 -15.50 4.11 0.59
CA ALA A 65 -15.08 3.10 1.56
C ALA A 65 -15.88 3.27 2.87
N SER A 66 -16.54 2.20 3.32
CA SER A 66 -17.30 2.18 4.58
C SER A 66 -16.43 1.78 5.78
N TRP A 67 -15.24 1.22 5.52
CA TRP A 67 -14.27 0.78 6.51
C TRP A 67 -12.87 1.24 6.15
N LEU A 68 -12.06 1.47 7.18
CA LEU A 68 -10.62 1.59 7.06
C LEU A 68 -9.93 0.38 7.71
N GLY A 69 -8.80 -0.05 7.14
CA GLY A 69 -8.05 -1.18 7.65
C GLY A 69 -6.58 -0.85 7.83
N VAL A 70 -6.03 -1.12 9.01
CA VAL A 70 -4.64 -0.86 9.36
C VAL A 70 -3.99 -2.08 10.01
N ALA A 71 -2.65 -2.10 10.03
CA ALA A 71 -1.92 -3.21 10.62
C ALA A 71 -1.76 -3.03 12.13
N PHE A 72 -1.40 -1.84 12.59
CA PHE A 72 -0.97 -1.57 13.95
C PHE A 72 -1.86 -0.54 14.64
N LEU A 73 -1.90 -0.58 15.99
CA LEU A 73 -2.74 0.32 16.78
C LEU A 73 -2.33 1.80 16.63
N GLU A 74 -1.06 2.10 16.52
CA GLU A 74 -0.59 3.48 16.29
C GLU A 74 -1.13 4.08 14.99
N GLU A 75 -1.31 3.29 13.93
CA GLU A 75 -1.92 3.76 12.68
C GLU A 75 -3.42 4.06 12.89
N ALA A 76 -4.12 3.19 13.61
CA ALA A 76 -5.55 3.39 13.93
C ALA A 76 -5.77 4.62 14.82
N LEU A 77 -4.96 4.78 15.85
CA LEU A 77 -5.01 5.93 16.76
C LEU A 77 -4.68 7.24 16.03
N ALA A 78 -3.70 7.22 15.11
CA ALA A 78 -3.38 8.38 14.28
C ALA A 78 -4.56 8.81 13.39
N LEU A 79 -5.29 7.86 12.80
CA LEU A 79 -6.51 8.15 12.04
C LEU A 79 -7.59 8.79 12.92
N ARG A 80 -7.80 8.28 14.13
CA ARG A 80 -8.75 8.86 15.09
C ARG A 80 -8.33 10.26 15.55
N ALA A 81 -7.05 10.45 15.84
CA ALA A 81 -6.50 11.77 16.20
C ALA A 81 -6.66 12.80 15.08
N ALA A 82 -6.66 12.36 13.82
CA ALA A 82 -6.95 13.19 12.65
C ALA A 82 -8.47 13.44 12.42
N GLY A 83 -9.34 12.93 13.29
CA GLY A 83 -10.79 13.15 13.24
C GLY A 83 -11.56 12.21 12.30
N LEU A 84 -10.94 11.16 11.78
CA LEU A 84 -11.65 10.19 10.94
C LEU A 84 -12.63 9.37 11.79
N GLY A 85 -13.91 9.43 11.42
CA GLY A 85 -14.98 8.61 11.97
C GLY A 85 -15.08 7.23 11.32
N GLY A 86 -16.26 6.58 11.47
CA GLY A 86 -16.54 5.29 10.84
C GLY A 86 -15.79 4.11 11.46
N ARG A 87 -15.81 2.98 10.78
CA ARG A 87 -15.24 1.72 11.28
C ARG A 87 -13.76 1.62 10.90
N ILE A 88 -12.90 1.31 11.86
CA ILE A 88 -11.47 1.06 11.65
C ILE A 88 -11.16 -0.32 12.24
N LEU A 89 -10.61 -1.23 11.42
CA LEU A 89 -10.12 -2.52 11.87
C LEU A 89 -8.59 -2.52 11.95
N CYS A 90 -8.06 -2.85 13.13
CA CYS A 90 -6.65 -3.15 13.36
C CYS A 90 -6.44 -4.65 13.54
N TRP A 91 -5.41 -5.24 12.87
CA TRP A 91 -5.33 -6.71 12.82
C TRP A 91 -4.02 -7.35 13.23
N LEU A 92 -2.98 -6.60 13.53
CA LEU A 92 -1.68 -7.17 13.91
C LEU A 92 -1.29 -6.64 15.29
N GLY A 93 -1.87 -7.24 16.32
CA GLY A 93 -1.57 -6.95 17.70
C GLY A 93 -0.51 -7.89 18.27
N THR A 94 0.29 -7.38 19.19
CA THR A 94 1.25 -8.12 20.00
C THR A 94 0.86 -8.06 21.47
N PRO A 95 1.21 -9.05 22.29
CA PRO A 95 0.91 -9.01 23.72
C PRO A 95 1.45 -7.75 24.40
N GLY A 96 0.61 -7.14 25.25
CA GLY A 96 0.97 -5.93 26.01
C GLY A 96 0.78 -4.60 25.27
N GLU A 97 0.16 -4.60 24.10
CA GLU A 97 -0.24 -3.35 23.42
C GLU A 97 -1.35 -2.60 24.18
N PRO A 98 -1.49 -1.28 23.94
CA PRO A 98 -2.47 -0.45 24.66
C PRO A 98 -3.91 -0.68 24.14
N VAL A 99 -4.42 -1.91 24.32
CA VAL A 99 -5.77 -2.31 23.86
C VAL A 99 -6.86 -1.43 24.47
N ALA A 100 -6.71 -1.00 25.72
CA ALA A 100 -7.65 -0.09 26.39
C ALA A 100 -7.82 1.23 25.62
N GLU A 101 -6.72 1.82 25.12
CA GLU A 101 -6.76 3.04 24.30
C GLU A 101 -7.49 2.81 22.97
N ALA A 102 -7.26 1.64 22.34
CA ALA A 102 -7.96 1.27 21.12
C ALA A 102 -9.48 1.16 21.32
N LEU A 103 -9.92 0.56 22.43
CA LEU A 103 -11.34 0.46 22.76
C LEU A 103 -11.96 1.84 23.05
N MET A 104 -11.25 2.70 23.77
CA MET A 104 -11.67 4.08 24.02
C MET A 104 -11.76 4.90 22.72
N ALA A 105 -10.91 4.62 21.77
CA ALA A 105 -10.89 5.23 20.44
C ALA A 105 -11.86 4.56 19.43
N ASP A 106 -12.71 3.63 19.88
CA ASP A 106 -13.72 2.97 19.05
C ASP A 106 -13.12 2.20 17.85
N ILE A 107 -12.03 1.47 18.08
CA ILE A 107 -11.32 0.66 17.07
C ILE A 107 -11.76 -0.81 17.19
N ASP A 108 -12.04 -1.44 16.05
CA ASP A 108 -12.29 -2.87 15.95
C ASP A 108 -10.96 -3.63 15.96
N LEU A 109 -10.90 -4.74 16.68
CA LEU A 109 -9.69 -5.51 16.84
C LEU A 109 -9.79 -6.89 16.20
N SER A 110 -8.70 -7.39 15.65
CA SER A 110 -8.65 -8.77 15.15
C SER A 110 -7.93 -9.68 16.15
N ALA A 111 -8.53 -10.82 16.45
CA ALA A 111 -7.94 -11.85 17.30
C ALA A 111 -7.64 -13.12 16.48
N SER A 112 -6.45 -13.69 16.70
CA SER A 112 -5.95 -14.91 16.01
C SER A 112 -5.64 -16.05 16.97
N ALA A 113 -5.75 -15.82 18.29
CA ALA A 113 -5.46 -16.80 19.34
C ALA A 113 -6.23 -16.46 20.62
N PRO A 114 -6.45 -17.45 21.52
CA PRO A 114 -7.15 -17.23 22.79
C PRO A 114 -6.54 -16.16 23.69
N TRP A 115 -5.21 -16.01 23.70
CA TRP A 115 -4.54 -14.97 24.49
C TRP A 115 -4.99 -13.55 24.08
N ALA A 116 -5.19 -13.30 22.78
CA ALA A 116 -5.66 -12.00 22.31
C ALA A 116 -7.10 -11.72 22.76
N ILE A 117 -7.96 -12.74 22.79
CA ILE A 117 -9.32 -12.61 23.36
C ILE A 117 -9.24 -12.25 24.83
N ALA A 118 -8.35 -12.90 25.61
CA ALA A 118 -8.19 -12.62 27.04
C ALA A 118 -7.71 -11.17 27.29
N GLU A 119 -6.72 -10.68 26.54
CA GLU A 119 -6.25 -9.30 26.66
C GLU A 119 -7.36 -8.29 26.29
N ILE A 120 -8.09 -8.53 25.19
CA ILE A 120 -9.18 -7.66 24.76
C ILE A 120 -10.30 -7.66 25.82
N ALA A 121 -10.65 -8.82 26.39
CA ALA A 121 -11.69 -8.90 27.44
C ALA A 121 -11.26 -8.18 28.72
N ASN A 122 -10.00 -8.30 29.13
CA ASN A 122 -9.46 -7.60 30.28
C ASN A 122 -9.48 -6.08 30.08
N ALA A 123 -9.06 -5.61 28.92
CA ALA A 123 -9.12 -4.19 28.57
C ALA A 123 -10.58 -3.68 28.50
N ALA A 124 -11.51 -4.46 27.97
CA ALA A 124 -12.91 -4.13 27.92
C ALA A 124 -13.51 -3.96 29.33
N LEU A 125 -13.18 -4.86 30.26
CA LEU A 125 -13.55 -4.76 31.67
C LEU A 125 -12.95 -3.51 32.32
N GLU A 126 -11.68 -3.22 32.10
CA GLU A 126 -10.97 -2.07 32.64
C GLU A 126 -11.63 -0.73 32.25
N VAL A 127 -11.97 -0.58 30.96
CA VAL A 127 -12.53 0.69 30.45
C VAL A 127 -14.06 0.73 30.45
N GLY A 128 -14.72 -0.35 30.85
CA GLY A 128 -16.19 -0.43 30.88
C GLY A 128 -16.83 -0.35 29.49
N ARG A 129 -16.21 -0.90 28.47
CA ARG A 129 -16.71 -0.92 27.09
C ARG A 129 -16.74 -2.33 26.52
N VAL A 130 -17.71 -2.57 25.62
CA VAL A 130 -17.77 -3.83 24.86
C VAL A 130 -16.85 -3.71 23.66
N ALA A 131 -15.89 -4.62 23.54
CA ALA A 131 -14.94 -4.66 22.42
C ALA A 131 -15.58 -5.27 21.17
N ARG A 132 -15.32 -4.70 20.01
CA ARG A 132 -15.70 -5.29 18.70
C ARG A 132 -14.55 -6.09 18.14
N VAL A 133 -14.76 -7.39 17.91
CA VAL A 133 -13.70 -8.33 17.53
C VAL A 133 -13.99 -9.02 16.21
N HIS A 134 -12.96 -9.14 15.38
CA HIS A 134 -12.94 -9.96 14.19
C HIS A 134 -12.03 -11.17 14.40
N LEU A 135 -12.59 -12.37 14.35
CA LEU A 135 -11.83 -13.61 14.49
C LEU A 135 -11.16 -13.97 13.16
N LYS A 136 -9.88 -14.26 13.22
CA LYS A 136 -9.10 -14.60 12.04
C LYS A 136 -8.75 -16.08 12.02
N VAL A 137 -9.14 -16.77 10.94
CA VAL A 137 -8.74 -18.16 10.65
C VAL A 137 -7.66 -18.20 9.58
N ASP A 138 -6.68 -19.07 9.73
CA ASP A 138 -5.72 -19.38 8.67
C ASP A 138 -6.28 -20.52 7.79
N THR A 139 -6.57 -20.17 6.56
CA THR A 139 -7.10 -21.12 5.57
C THR A 139 -6.02 -21.62 4.59
N GLY A 140 -4.74 -21.46 4.95
CA GLY A 140 -3.62 -21.98 4.17
C GLY A 140 -2.59 -20.95 3.69
N LEU A 141 -2.65 -19.69 4.17
CA LEU A 141 -1.59 -18.72 3.92
C LEU A 141 -0.37 -18.96 4.84
N SER A 142 -0.58 -19.58 6.00
CA SER A 142 0.44 -19.91 7.00
C SER A 142 1.26 -18.70 7.46
N ARG A 143 0.56 -17.57 7.65
CA ARG A 143 1.18 -16.31 8.08
C ARG A 143 0.57 -15.77 9.37
N GLY A 144 -0.73 -15.83 9.53
CA GLY A 144 -1.44 -15.34 10.72
C GLY A 144 -2.90 -15.72 10.66
N GLY A 145 -3.50 -15.95 11.83
CA GLY A 145 -4.82 -16.55 12.01
C GLY A 145 -4.71 -17.87 12.79
N ALA A 146 -5.77 -18.29 13.45
CA ALA A 146 -5.83 -19.62 14.06
C ALA A 146 -5.81 -20.68 12.98
N VAL A 147 -4.92 -21.65 13.07
CA VAL A 147 -4.94 -22.82 12.18
C VAL A 147 -6.22 -23.62 12.42
N VAL A 148 -6.61 -24.45 11.46
CA VAL A 148 -7.90 -25.17 11.52
C VAL A 148 -8.04 -25.99 12.83
N GLY A 149 -6.93 -26.56 13.36
CA GLY A 149 -6.92 -27.29 14.64
C GLY A 149 -7.17 -26.41 15.86
N ASP A 150 -6.71 -25.16 15.85
CA ASP A 150 -6.83 -24.21 16.97
C ASP A 150 -8.09 -23.32 16.85
N TRP A 151 -8.76 -23.35 15.69
CA TRP A 151 -9.96 -22.57 15.44
C TRP A 151 -11.08 -22.80 16.48
N PRO A 152 -11.37 -24.07 16.87
CA PRO A 152 -12.36 -24.34 17.92
C PRO A 152 -12.05 -23.65 19.24
N GLU A 153 -10.81 -23.65 19.69
CA GLU A 153 -10.40 -23.02 20.95
C GLU A 153 -10.58 -21.50 20.89
N LEU A 154 -10.16 -20.86 19.79
CA LEU A 154 -10.35 -19.41 19.59
C LEU A 154 -11.84 -19.03 19.60
N VAL A 155 -12.68 -19.78 18.87
CA VAL A 155 -14.13 -19.52 18.81
C VAL A 155 -14.78 -19.68 20.19
N GLN A 156 -14.43 -20.72 20.94
CA GLN A 156 -14.95 -20.97 22.30
C GLN A 156 -14.51 -19.86 23.28
N ALA A 157 -13.24 -19.44 23.24
CA ALA A 157 -12.75 -18.33 24.05
C ALA A 157 -13.54 -17.03 23.75
N ALA A 158 -13.76 -16.72 22.48
CA ALA A 158 -14.54 -15.56 22.07
C ALA A 158 -16.02 -15.68 22.47
N ALA A 159 -16.63 -16.86 22.32
CA ALA A 159 -18.01 -17.12 22.74
C ALA A 159 -18.20 -16.92 24.25
N LYS A 160 -17.24 -17.38 25.04
CA LYS A 160 -17.25 -17.18 26.51
C LYS A 160 -17.16 -15.70 26.86
N ALA A 161 -16.17 -14.97 26.33
CA ALA A 161 -16.00 -13.54 26.61
C ALA A 161 -17.21 -12.71 26.14
N ARG A 162 -17.87 -13.11 25.03
CA ARG A 162 -19.14 -12.52 24.57
C ARG A 162 -20.26 -12.77 25.58
N ALA A 163 -20.40 -13.98 26.09
CA ALA A 163 -21.45 -14.32 27.09
C ALA A 163 -21.24 -13.59 28.40
N GLU A 164 -20.00 -13.25 28.74
CA GLU A 164 -19.63 -12.44 29.91
C GLU A 164 -19.83 -10.92 29.67
N GLY A 165 -20.18 -10.51 28.43
CA GLY A 165 -20.47 -9.12 28.07
C GLY A 165 -19.24 -8.27 27.73
N TYR A 166 -18.06 -8.85 27.56
CA TYR A 166 -16.81 -8.10 27.30
C TYR A 166 -16.60 -7.78 25.83
N LEU A 167 -17.14 -8.58 24.91
CA LEU A 167 -16.95 -8.36 23.48
C LEU A 167 -18.16 -8.76 22.63
N GLU A 168 -18.21 -8.21 21.42
CA GLU A 168 -19.04 -8.65 20.30
C GLU A 168 -18.17 -9.26 19.20
N ILE A 169 -18.61 -10.38 18.63
CA ILE A 169 -17.96 -11.01 17.49
C ILE A 169 -18.57 -10.41 16.21
N VAL A 170 -17.96 -9.32 15.74
CA VAL A 170 -18.43 -8.57 14.57
C VAL A 170 -18.05 -9.27 13.28
N GLY A 171 -16.83 -9.75 13.17
CA GLY A 171 -16.33 -10.31 11.92
C GLY A 171 -15.65 -11.67 12.06
N MET A 172 -15.65 -12.40 10.95
CA MET A 172 -14.75 -13.54 10.73
C MET A 172 -14.06 -13.40 9.39
N TRP A 173 -12.76 -13.70 9.35
CA TRP A 173 -11.97 -13.43 8.17
C TRP A 173 -10.75 -14.34 7.98
N SER A 174 -10.29 -14.36 6.72
CA SER A 174 -9.03 -14.98 6.34
C SER A 174 -8.33 -14.16 5.24
N HIS A 175 -7.24 -14.69 4.69
CA HIS A 175 -6.48 -14.00 3.64
C HIS A 175 -6.06 -14.99 2.54
N LEU A 176 -6.28 -14.59 1.27
CA LEU A 176 -5.98 -15.41 0.11
C LEU A 176 -4.48 -15.45 -0.20
N VAL A 177 -3.97 -16.62 -0.52
CA VAL A 177 -2.62 -16.86 -1.06
C VAL A 177 -2.55 -16.37 -2.50
N HIS A 178 -3.46 -16.89 -3.33
CA HIS A 178 -3.51 -16.66 -4.78
C HIS A 178 -4.73 -15.86 -5.20
N GLY A 179 -5.03 -14.75 -4.47
CA GLY A 179 -6.14 -13.87 -4.85
C GLY A 179 -6.01 -13.29 -6.27
N SER A 180 -4.79 -13.24 -6.81
CA SER A 180 -4.49 -12.82 -8.18
C SER A 180 -4.60 -13.94 -9.24
N ASN A 181 -4.79 -15.18 -8.82
CA ASN A 181 -4.94 -16.32 -9.74
C ASN A 181 -6.19 -17.14 -9.39
N PRO A 182 -7.37 -16.82 -9.97
CA PRO A 182 -8.63 -17.51 -9.69
C PRO A 182 -8.60 -19.00 -10.05
N ALA A 183 -7.79 -19.39 -11.02
CA ALA A 183 -7.68 -20.78 -11.46
C ALA A 183 -6.76 -21.63 -10.58
N HIS A 184 -6.02 -21.02 -9.63
CA HIS A 184 -5.15 -21.78 -8.77
C HIS A 184 -5.96 -22.64 -7.78
N PRO A 185 -5.69 -23.96 -7.69
CA PRO A 185 -6.50 -24.88 -6.86
C PRO A 185 -6.55 -24.47 -5.38
N THR A 186 -5.51 -23.87 -4.84
CA THR A 186 -5.48 -23.34 -3.47
C THR A 186 -6.59 -22.31 -3.22
N THR A 187 -7.02 -21.55 -4.22
CA THR A 187 -8.09 -20.55 -4.05
C THR A 187 -9.41 -21.22 -3.67
N ALA A 188 -9.79 -22.31 -4.38
CA ALA A 188 -10.98 -23.08 -4.06
C ALA A 188 -10.88 -23.76 -2.69
N LEU A 189 -9.70 -24.31 -2.35
CA LEU A 189 -9.46 -24.93 -1.05
C LEU A 189 -9.59 -23.92 0.09
N GLN A 190 -9.09 -22.69 -0.08
CA GLN A 190 -9.21 -21.63 0.93
C GLN A 190 -10.66 -21.17 1.11
N ILE A 191 -11.45 -21.09 0.03
CA ILE A 191 -12.88 -20.76 0.11
C ILE A 191 -13.62 -21.86 0.90
N ALA A 192 -13.36 -23.13 0.60
CA ALA A 192 -13.95 -24.27 1.30
C ALA A 192 -13.56 -24.24 2.80
N ALA A 193 -12.27 -24.13 3.12
CA ALA A 193 -11.79 -24.09 4.50
C ALA A 193 -12.38 -22.89 5.29
N PHE A 194 -12.58 -21.73 4.62
CA PHE A 194 -13.25 -20.59 5.25
C PHE A 194 -14.72 -20.88 5.53
N SER A 195 -15.43 -21.52 4.60
CA SER A 195 -16.82 -21.93 4.77
C SER A 195 -16.98 -22.96 5.90
N ASP A 196 -16.06 -23.92 6.02
CA ASP A 196 -16.05 -24.92 7.10
C ASP A 196 -15.82 -24.21 8.46
N ALA A 197 -14.89 -23.25 8.52
CA ALA A 197 -14.65 -22.47 9.74
C ALA A 197 -15.88 -21.68 10.18
N LEU A 198 -16.60 -21.06 9.23
CA LEU A 198 -17.88 -20.38 9.51
C LEU A 198 -18.97 -21.34 9.98
N SER A 199 -19.06 -22.52 9.37
CA SER A 199 -20.02 -23.57 9.74
C SER A 199 -19.75 -24.11 11.15
N TYR A 200 -18.49 -24.32 11.51
CA TYR A 200 -18.11 -24.71 12.87
C TYR A 200 -18.54 -23.64 13.88
N ALA A 201 -18.21 -22.36 13.63
CA ALA A 201 -18.59 -21.27 14.52
C ALA A 201 -20.10 -21.19 14.72
N ALA A 202 -20.88 -21.33 13.65
CA ALA A 202 -22.33 -21.34 13.72
C ALA A 202 -22.86 -22.52 14.53
N SER A 203 -22.24 -23.70 14.44
CA SER A 203 -22.66 -24.91 15.21
C SER A 203 -22.52 -24.72 16.72
N VAL A 204 -21.65 -23.83 17.18
CA VAL A 204 -21.48 -23.48 18.59
C VAL A 204 -22.13 -22.14 18.96
N GLY A 205 -23.06 -21.64 18.14
CA GLY A 205 -23.86 -20.44 18.39
C GLY A 205 -23.12 -19.13 18.15
N VAL A 206 -22.04 -19.14 17.35
CA VAL A 206 -21.28 -17.94 16.99
C VAL A 206 -21.48 -17.62 15.51
N THR A 207 -22.24 -16.57 15.21
CA THR A 207 -22.46 -16.07 13.86
C THR A 207 -21.95 -14.64 13.75
N PRO A 208 -20.98 -14.35 12.86
CA PRO A 208 -20.48 -13.00 12.68
C PRO A 208 -21.50 -12.14 11.93
N GLN A 209 -21.45 -10.84 12.16
CA GLN A 209 -22.20 -9.86 11.35
C GLN A 209 -21.59 -9.73 9.93
N ILE A 210 -20.27 -9.86 9.83
CA ILE A 210 -19.48 -9.60 8.63
C ILE A 210 -18.48 -10.74 8.37
N ARG A 211 -18.47 -11.25 7.15
CA ARG A 211 -17.48 -12.22 6.65
C ARG A 211 -16.61 -11.55 5.60
N HIS A 212 -15.29 -11.70 5.69
CA HIS A 212 -14.41 -11.06 4.73
C HIS A 212 -13.17 -11.90 4.39
N LEU A 213 -12.98 -12.20 3.10
CA LEU A 213 -11.88 -13.02 2.59
C LEU A 213 -11.05 -12.29 1.53
N ALA A 214 -11.69 -11.61 0.57
CA ALA A 214 -11.05 -11.01 -0.59
C ALA A 214 -10.05 -9.91 -0.22
N ASN A 215 -8.84 -10.00 -0.79
CA ASN A 215 -7.87 -8.90 -0.95
C ASN A 215 -8.07 -8.24 -2.34
N SER A 216 -7.18 -7.31 -2.76
CA SER A 216 -7.30 -6.61 -4.06
C SER A 216 -7.42 -7.57 -5.26
N GLY A 217 -6.67 -8.65 -5.30
CA GLY A 217 -6.79 -9.67 -6.35
C GLY A 217 -8.13 -10.40 -6.27
N GLY A 218 -8.50 -10.88 -5.08
CA GLY A 218 -9.74 -11.60 -4.85
C GLY A 218 -10.98 -10.80 -5.22
N LEU A 219 -11.06 -9.53 -4.81
CA LEU A 219 -12.21 -8.69 -5.10
C LEU A 219 -12.40 -8.39 -6.60
N LEU A 220 -11.29 -8.27 -7.35
CA LEU A 220 -11.34 -7.99 -8.79
C LEU A 220 -11.61 -9.25 -9.62
N LEU A 221 -11.02 -10.40 -9.25
CA LEU A 221 -10.92 -11.57 -10.11
C LEU A 221 -11.68 -12.80 -9.60
N VAL A 222 -12.02 -12.87 -8.29
CA VAL A 222 -12.65 -14.05 -7.69
C VAL A 222 -13.94 -13.66 -6.95
N PRO A 223 -15.07 -13.46 -7.68
CA PRO A 223 -16.33 -13.00 -7.08
C PRO A 223 -16.79 -13.81 -5.86
N GLY A 224 -16.57 -15.13 -5.85
CA GLY A 224 -16.91 -16.01 -4.73
C GLY A 224 -16.19 -15.73 -3.42
N THR A 225 -15.23 -14.81 -3.38
CA THR A 225 -14.48 -14.43 -2.15
C THR A 225 -14.95 -13.13 -1.52
N ARG A 226 -15.88 -12.41 -2.14
CA ARG A 226 -16.29 -11.06 -1.72
C ARG A 226 -17.01 -11.06 -0.39
N PHE A 227 -17.90 -12.03 -0.16
CA PHE A 227 -18.75 -12.12 1.03
C PHE A 227 -19.42 -10.76 1.35
N ASP A 228 -19.36 -10.34 2.63
CA ASP A 228 -20.04 -9.11 3.08
C ASP A 228 -19.12 -7.87 2.99
N LEU A 229 -17.78 -8.07 3.02
CA LEU A 229 -16.79 -7.00 3.04
C LEU A 229 -15.53 -7.42 2.27
N VAL A 230 -15.01 -6.55 1.43
CA VAL A 230 -13.72 -6.75 0.75
C VAL A 230 -12.64 -5.82 1.31
N ARG A 231 -11.38 -6.27 1.28
CA ARG A 231 -10.23 -5.49 1.80
C ARG A 231 -9.34 -5.06 0.64
N ALA A 232 -9.62 -3.88 0.12
CA ALA A 232 -8.87 -3.27 -0.96
C ALA A 232 -7.60 -2.61 -0.40
N GLY A 233 -6.43 -3.12 -0.78
CA GLY A 233 -5.13 -2.50 -0.50
C GLY A 233 -4.57 -1.86 -1.77
N LEU A 234 -3.74 -2.58 -2.50
CA LEU A 234 -3.05 -2.07 -3.70
C LEU A 234 -3.97 -1.38 -4.70
N ALA A 235 -5.17 -1.92 -4.91
CA ALA A 235 -6.15 -1.38 -5.86
C ALA A 235 -6.65 0.03 -5.46
N VAL A 236 -6.65 0.40 -4.17
CA VAL A 236 -6.97 1.75 -3.70
C VAL A 236 -5.99 2.77 -4.29
N TYR A 237 -4.73 2.39 -4.39
CA TYR A 237 -3.65 3.22 -4.91
C TYR A 237 -3.47 3.11 -6.43
N GLY A 238 -4.41 2.41 -7.08
CA GLY A 238 -4.47 2.32 -8.53
C GLY A 238 -3.47 1.35 -9.16
N LEU A 239 -2.84 0.48 -8.38
CA LEU A 239 -1.88 -0.49 -8.87
C LEU A 239 -2.54 -1.85 -9.10
N SER A 240 -2.18 -2.50 -10.22
CA SER A 240 -2.71 -3.83 -10.55
C SER A 240 -2.18 -4.90 -9.60
N PRO A 241 -3.04 -5.75 -9.02
CA PRO A 241 -2.60 -6.94 -8.29
C PRO A 241 -2.19 -8.10 -9.21
N VAL A 242 -2.34 -7.95 -10.54
CA VAL A 242 -2.06 -8.97 -11.57
C VAL A 242 -1.36 -8.35 -12.79
N PRO A 243 -0.25 -7.63 -12.60
CA PRO A 243 0.35 -6.82 -13.66
C PRO A 243 0.75 -7.62 -14.90
N ASP A 244 1.13 -8.89 -14.74
CA ASP A 244 1.48 -9.80 -15.84
C ASP A 244 0.30 -10.15 -16.77
N GLN A 245 -0.93 -9.97 -16.30
CA GLN A 245 -2.15 -10.32 -17.03
C GLN A 245 -2.95 -9.09 -17.43
N ARG A 246 -3.06 -8.13 -16.54
CA ARG A 246 -3.87 -6.92 -16.68
C ARG A 246 -3.19 -5.74 -16.00
N ASP A 247 -2.92 -4.71 -16.76
CA ASP A 247 -2.42 -3.44 -16.22
C ASP A 247 -3.52 -2.68 -15.43
N SER A 248 -3.13 -1.60 -14.78
CA SER A 248 -4.04 -0.78 -13.96
C SER A 248 -5.19 -0.21 -14.80
N ALA A 249 -4.91 0.31 -15.99
CA ALA A 249 -5.90 0.93 -16.86
C ALA A 249 -6.97 -0.07 -17.30
N SER A 250 -6.61 -1.30 -17.66
CA SER A 250 -7.55 -2.37 -18.06
C SER A 250 -8.47 -2.83 -16.92
N LEU A 251 -8.08 -2.58 -15.67
CA LEU A 251 -8.89 -2.79 -14.47
C LEU A 251 -9.78 -1.58 -14.14
N GLY A 252 -9.60 -0.47 -14.86
CA GLY A 252 -10.26 0.80 -14.57
C GLY A 252 -9.66 1.50 -13.35
N LEU A 253 -8.38 1.24 -13.05
CA LEU A 253 -7.64 1.83 -11.95
C LEU A 253 -6.60 2.83 -12.47
N ARG A 254 -6.31 3.87 -11.67
CA ARG A 254 -5.31 4.88 -11.98
C ARG A 254 -4.27 4.93 -10.87
N PRO A 255 -2.96 4.70 -11.14
CA PRO A 255 -1.90 4.86 -10.15
C PRO A 255 -1.90 6.28 -9.58
N ALA A 256 -1.92 6.38 -8.25
CA ALA A 256 -2.09 7.66 -7.55
C ALA A 256 -0.76 8.38 -7.26
N MET A 257 0.39 7.68 -7.28
CA MET A 257 1.69 8.28 -6.96
C MET A 257 2.51 8.57 -8.20
N THR A 258 3.07 9.77 -8.28
CA THR A 258 4.15 10.15 -9.21
C THR A 258 5.37 10.56 -8.39
N LEU A 259 6.49 9.84 -8.55
CA LEU A 259 7.76 10.21 -7.92
C LEU A 259 8.59 11.06 -8.87
N THR A 260 8.85 12.30 -8.45
CA THR A 260 9.64 13.26 -9.23
C THR A 260 10.88 13.73 -8.48
N ALA A 261 11.88 14.14 -9.24
CA ALA A 261 13.06 14.86 -8.75
C ALA A 261 13.45 15.95 -9.74
N ARG A 262 14.44 16.76 -9.38
CA ARG A 262 15.07 17.73 -10.28
C ARG A 262 16.54 17.37 -10.46
N LEU A 263 17.07 17.54 -11.68
CA LEU A 263 18.51 17.40 -11.90
C LEU A 263 19.28 18.39 -10.99
N ALA A 264 20.17 17.85 -10.16
CA ALA A 264 21.00 18.68 -9.29
C ALA A 264 22.19 19.27 -10.05
N LEU A 265 22.65 18.56 -11.08
CA LEU A 265 23.81 18.94 -11.89
C LEU A 265 23.70 18.28 -13.27
N THR A 266 24.16 18.98 -14.29
CA THR A 266 24.50 18.40 -15.59
C THR A 266 25.97 18.65 -15.90
N LYS A 267 26.64 17.70 -16.57
CA LYS A 267 28.04 17.85 -16.99
C LYS A 267 28.36 17.06 -18.26
N LYS A 268 29.12 17.68 -19.17
CA LYS A 268 29.67 17.01 -20.35
C LYS A 268 30.89 16.18 -19.96
N VAL A 269 30.98 14.97 -20.47
CA VAL A 269 32.08 14.05 -20.24
C VAL A 269 32.50 13.40 -21.55
N PRO A 270 33.81 13.05 -21.73
CA PRO A 270 34.26 12.32 -22.92
C PRO A 270 33.79 10.86 -22.91
N ALA A 271 33.92 10.19 -24.06
CA ALA A 271 33.82 8.73 -24.13
C ALA A 271 34.85 8.06 -23.21
N GLY A 272 34.51 6.88 -22.70
CA GLY A 272 35.37 6.12 -21.79
C GLY A 272 35.30 6.62 -20.32
N THR A 273 34.40 7.55 -19.98
CA THR A 273 34.24 8.02 -18.60
C THR A 273 33.48 6.99 -17.78
N GLY A 274 34.09 6.51 -16.68
CA GLY A 274 33.44 5.66 -15.70
C GLY A 274 32.48 6.44 -14.81
N VAL A 275 31.27 5.92 -14.56
CA VAL A 275 30.21 6.58 -13.81
C VAL A 275 29.96 5.87 -12.49
N SER A 276 29.97 6.66 -11.37
CA SER A 276 29.65 6.21 -10.03
C SER A 276 30.61 5.13 -9.49
N TYR A 277 30.25 4.52 -8.34
CA TYR A 277 31.08 3.51 -7.68
C TYR A 277 31.33 2.29 -8.57
N SER A 278 32.57 1.83 -8.58
CA SER A 278 33.05 0.66 -9.34
C SER A 278 32.90 0.81 -10.86
N HIS A 279 32.63 2.00 -11.37
CA HIS A 279 32.48 2.31 -12.81
C HIS A 279 31.64 1.26 -13.57
N ARG A 280 30.52 0.84 -12.99
CA ARG A 280 29.63 -0.19 -13.57
C ARG A 280 28.91 0.27 -14.85
N TYR A 281 29.04 1.53 -15.18
CA TYR A 281 28.67 2.15 -16.44
C TYR A 281 29.85 2.95 -16.95
N VAL A 282 30.12 2.87 -18.25
CA VAL A 282 31.16 3.63 -18.93
C VAL A 282 30.56 4.26 -20.19
N THR A 283 30.71 5.56 -20.35
CA THR A 283 30.19 6.30 -21.51
C THR A 283 30.84 5.81 -22.83
N GLN A 284 30.00 5.54 -23.82
CA GLN A 284 30.49 5.02 -25.11
C GLN A 284 30.85 6.15 -26.09
N VAL A 285 30.28 7.32 -25.94
CA VAL A 285 30.47 8.53 -26.72
C VAL A 285 30.62 9.72 -25.79
N PRO A 286 31.13 10.88 -26.25
CA PRO A 286 30.99 12.12 -25.49
C PRO A 286 29.51 12.40 -25.20
N THR A 287 29.19 12.61 -23.95
CA THR A 287 27.78 12.66 -23.49
C THR A 287 27.57 13.68 -22.40
N MET A 288 26.29 14.02 -22.15
CA MET A 288 25.83 14.78 -20.97
C MET A 288 25.37 13.82 -19.89
N LEU A 289 25.91 13.93 -18.69
CA LEU A 289 25.44 13.24 -17.49
C LEU A 289 24.56 14.14 -16.66
N GLY A 290 23.40 13.62 -16.21
CA GLY A 290 22.50 14.26 -15.27
C GLY A 290 22.58 13.59 -13.88
N LEU A 291 22.71 14.38 -12.81
CA LEU A 291 22.73 13.93 -11.44
C LEU A 291 21.34 14.09 -10.83
N VAL A 292 20.73 12.97 -10.42
CA VAL A 292 19.43 12.93 -9.74
C VAL A 292 19.66 12.81 -8.24
N PRO A 293 19.16 13.75 -7.41
CA PRO A 293 19.42 13.80 -5.95
C PRO A 293 18.45 12.90 -5.16
N LEU A 294 18.33 11.65 -5.56
CA LEU A 294 17.60 10.56 -4.89
C LEU A 294 18.47 9.32 -4.88
N GLY A 295 18.49 8.61 -3.76
CA GLY A 295 19.24 7.38 -3.61
C GLY A 295 18.56 6.38 -2.69
N TYR A 296 19.31 5.36 -2.23
CA TYR A 296 18.69 4.30 -1.43
C TYR A 296 18.25 4.76 -0.04
N ALA A 297 18.75 5.88 0.49
CA ALA A 297 18.23 6.50 1.70
C ALA A 297 16.87 7.20 1.52
N ASP A 298 16.47 7.41 0.26
CA ASP A 298 15.17 7.95 -0.10
C ASP A 298 14.15 6.86 -0.51
N GLY A 299 14.60 5.59 -0.58
CA GLY A 299 13.78 4.46 -0.98
C GLY A 299 14.08 3.92 -2.40
N ILE A 300 15.06 4.48 -3.11
CA ILE A 300 15.46 4.01 -4.44
C ILE A 300 16.25 2.71 -4.31
N ALA A 301 15.77 1.64 -4.92
CA ALA A 301 16.44 0.35 -4.83
C ALA A 301 17.85 0.40 -5.43
N ARG A 302 18.87 -0.14 -4.73
CA ARG A 302 20.22 -0.22 -5.27
C ARG A 302 20.30 -1.15 -6.50
N THR A 303 19.36 -2.10 -6.60
CA THR A 303 19.20 -2.99 -7.77
C THR A 303 18.73 -2.29 -9.03
N ALA A 304 18.26 -1.03 -8.94
CA ALA A 304 17.92 -0.17 -10.07
C ALA A 304 19.15 0.19 -10.92
N THR A 305 20.37 -0.02 -10.40
CA THR A 305 21.66 0.19 -11.08
C THR A 305 21.68 -0.41 -12.49
N ASN A 306 21.81 0.42 -13.52
CA ASN A 306 21.83 0.06 -14.95
C ASN A 306 20.59 -0.73 -15.44
N ARG A 307 19.44 -0.56 -14.77
CA ARG A 307 18.22 -1.31 -15.11
C ARG A 307 16.97 -0.45 -15.16
N ALA A 308 16.67 0.27 -14.08
CA ALA A 308 15.45 1.08 -14.03
C ALA A 308 15.60 2.31 -14.94
N GLU A 309 14.48 2.77 -15.46
CA GLU A 309 14.42 3.95 -16.31
C GLU A 309 13.76 5.12 -15.61
N VAL A 310 14.06 6.32 -16.09
CA VAL A 310 13.40 7.57 -15.70
C VAL A 310 13.04 8.36 -16.95
N LEU A 311 12.05 9.25 -16.85
CA LEU A 311 11.74 10.24 -17.87
C LEU A 311 12.37 11.56 -17.46
N VAL A 312 13.19 12.16 -18.33
CA VAL A 312 13.79 13.48 -18.12
C VAL A 312 13.16 14.47 -19.08
N ARG A 313 12.66 15.58 -18.53
CA ARG A 313 12.04 16.67 -19.30
C ARG A 313 13.00 17.84 -19.42
N GLY A 314 13.56 18.01 -20.61
CA GLY A 314 14.37 19.17 -20.97
C GLY A 314 13.52 20.35 -21.44
N ARG A 315 14.19 21.37 -22.00
CA ARG A 315 13.54 22.59 -22.48
C ARG A 315 12.62 22.33 -23.68
N SER A 316 13.03 21.50 -24.61
CA SER A 316 12.34 21.21 -25.88
C SER A 316 12.06 19.73 -26.09
N SER A 317 12.73 18.84 -25.37
CA SER A 317 12.61 17.41 -25.52
C SER A 317 12.26 16.71 -24.21
N THR A 318 11.70 15.52 -24.34
CA THR A 318 11.45 14.60 -23.23
C THR A 318 12.04 13.25 -23.61
N ILE A 319 12.92 12.72 -22.76
CA ILE A 319 13.64 11.49 -23.06
C ILE A 319 13.50 10.47 -21.94
N ARG A 320 13.43 9.19 -22.29
CA ARG A 320 13.49 8.08 -21.35
C ARG A 320 14.94 7.59 -21.28
N ARG A 321 15.48 7.42 -20.08
CA ARG A 321 16.88 7.05 -19.85
C ARG A 321 17.02 6.06 -18.72
N THR A 322 17.93 5.12 -18.89
CA THR A 322 18.30 4.14 -17.86
C THR A 322 19.21 4.77 -16.82
N VAL A 323 19.03 4.41 -15.55
CA VAL A 323 19.97 4.72 -14.46
C VAL A 323 21.37 4.25 -14.85
N SER A 324 22.34 5.16 -14.88
CA SER A 324 23.67 4.93 -15.41
C SER A 324 24.71 4.83 -14.28
N GLY A 325 25.17 3.62 -13.99
CA GLY A 325 26.08 3.35 -12.91
C GLY A 325 25.38 3.09 -11.57
N THR A 326 26.18 2.88 -10.53
CA THR A 326 25.70 2.45 -9.21
C THR A 326 24.84 3.50 -8.54
N VAL A 327 23.63 3.13 -8.09
CA VAL A 327 22.80 3.96 -7.20
C VAL A 327 23.51 4.11 -5.86
N CYS A 328 23.68 5.36 -5.42
CA CYS A 328 24.32 5.75 -4.16
C CYS A 328 23.30 6.02 -3.07
N MET A 329 23.78 6.42 -1.88
CA MET A 329 22.91 6.71 -0.74
C MET A 329 21.91 7.83 -1.03
N ASP A 330 22.38 8.93 -1.63
CA ASP A 330 21.62 10.17 -1.80
C ASP A 330 21.37 10.55 -3.26
N GLN A 331 21.90 9.78 -4.22
CA GLN A 331 21.91 10.18 -5.63
C GLN A 331 22.17 9.00 -6.59
N PHE A 332 21.74 9.18 -7.84
CA PHE A 332 22.14 8.38 -8.97
C PHE A 332 22.38 9.26 -10.21
N VAL A 333 22.97 8.68 -11.24
CA VAL A 333 23.29 9.37 -12.50
C VAL A 333 22.45 8.80 -13.63
N VAL A 334 22.12 9.63 -14.61
CA VAL A 334 21.56 9.24 -15.91
C VAL A 334 22.43 9.78 -17.05
N ASP A 335 22.64 8.99 -18.08
CA ASP A 335 23.27 9.43 -19.31
C ASP A 335 22.19 10.03 -20.22
N LEU A 336 22.23 11.36 -20.38
CA LEU A 336 21.26 12.11 -21.16
C LEU A 336 21.49 12.00 -22.68
N GLY A 337 22.66 11.49 -23.07
CA GLY A 337 23.04 11.32 -24.48
C GLY A 337 24.00 12.38 -24.99
N PRO A 338 24.47 12.22 -26.25
CA PRO A 338 25.45 13.13 -26.86
C PRO A 338 24.81 14.48 -27.19
N GLY A 339 25.54 15.51 -26.90
CA GLY A 339 25.47 16.76 -27.64
C GLY A 339 24.54 17.86 -27.17
N ASP A 340 23.71 17.74 -26.13
CA ASP A 340 22.67 18.76 -26.01
C ASP A 340 22.68 19.62 -24.75
N ASP A 341 22.65 20.96 -25.00
CA ASP A 341 22.33 21.99 -24.01
C ASP A 341 20.79 22.06 -23.71
N ASP A 342 20.01 21.03 -24.12
CA ASP A 342 18.57 20.95 -23.86
C ASP A 342 18.27 20.63 -22.39
N PHE A 343 19.20 19.95 -21.71
CA PHE A 343 19.05 19.56 -20.33
C PHE A 343 19.94 20.39 -19.39
N ALA A 344 19.36 20.84 -18.30
CA ALA A 344 20.03 21.68 -17.31
C ALA A 344 19.71 21.25 -15.85
N ALA A 345 20.52 21.73 -14.91
CA ALA A 345 20.16 21.63 -13.50
C ALA A 345 18.80 22.29 -13.25
N GLY A 346 17.95 21.62 -12.48
CA GLY A 346 16.58 22.05 -12.23
C GLY A 346 15.51 21.38 -13.09
N ASP A 347 15.89 20.73 -14.20
CA ASP A 347 14.94 20.01 -15.05
C ASP A 347 14.32 18.82 -14.33
N GLU A 348 13.05 18.55 -14.67
CA GLU A 348 12.26 17.51 -14.00
C GLU A 348 12.68 16.10 -14.46
N VAL A 349 12.82 15.24 -13.48
CA VAL A 349 13.02 13.80 -13.68
C VAL A 349 11.86 13.07 -13.03
N VAL A 350 11.09 12.32 -13.82
CA VAL A 350 10.02 11.45 -13.34
C VAL A 350 10.55 10.04 -13.24
N LEU A 351 10.60 9.51 -12.01
CA LEU A 351 11.07 8.15 -11.77
C LEU A 351 9.99 7.13 -12.12
N PHE A 352 8.79 7.36 -11.61
CA PHE A 352 7.61 6.59 -12.00
C PHE A 352 6.32 7.41 -11.79
N GLY A 353 5.27 7.03 -12.47
CA GLY A 353 3.95 7.65 -12.40
C GLY A 353 2.86 6.76 -13.01
N PRO A 354 1.73 7.34 -13.42
CA PRO A 354 0.65 6.60 -14.10
C PRO A 354 1.01 6.00 -15.46
N GLY A 355 2.05 6.51 -16.12
CA GLY A 355 2.45 6.11 -17.48
C GLY A 355 1.82 6.94 -18.61
N ASP A 356 0.92 7.86 -18.29
CA ASP A 356 0.11 8.60 -19.27
C ASP A 356 0.93 9.53 -20.18
N ARG A 357 2.10 9.94 -19.74
CA ARG A 357 2.99 10.88 -20.46
C ARG A 357 4.30 10.24 -20.89
N GLY A 358 4.35 8.89 -20.93
CA GLY A 358 5.53 8.12 -21.30
C GLY A 358 6.53 7.88 -20.17
N GLU A 359 6.23 8.32 -18.93
CA GLU A 359 7.04 7.98 -17.77
C GLU A 359 6.95 6.48 -17.43
N PRO A 360 8.00 5.90 -16.81
CA PRO A 360 7.90 4.57 -16.23
C PRO A 360 6.80 4.49 -15.18
N THR A 361 6.24 3.29 -15.01
CA THR A 361 5.31 2.98 -13.92
C THR A 361 6.05 2.41 -12.71
N ALA A 362 5.37 2.33 -11.55
CA ALA A 362 5.90 1.62 -10.38
C ALA A 362 6.10 0.11 -10.68
N GLN A 363 5.35 -0.46 -11.63
CA GLN A 363 5.56 -1.83 -12.08
C GLN A 363 6.84 -1.97 -12.92
N ASP A 364 7.12 -1.04 -13.85
CA ASP A 364 8.38 -1.05 -14.61
C ASP A 364 9.60 -1.01 -13.66
N TRP A 365 9.51 -0.23 -12.59
CA TRP A 365 10.55 -0.19 -11.55
C TRP A 365 10.64 -1.49 -10.77
N ALA A 366 9.51 -2.11 -10.45
CA ALA A 366 9.46 -3.40 -9.77
C ALA A 366 10.15 -4.48 -10.61
N ASP A 367 9.82 -4.57 -11.89
CA ASP A 367 10.38 -5.54 -12.83
C ASP A 367 11.89 -5.33 -12.99
N ALA A 368 12.34 -4.09 -13.21
CA ALA A 368 13.75 -3.73 -13.31
C ALA A 368 14.55 -4.08 -12.05
N CYS A 369 13.94 -4.00 -10.88
CA CYS A 369 14.57 -4.25 -9.59
C CYS A 369 14.41 -5.69 -9.07
N GLY A 370 13.56 -6.50 -9.70
CA GLY A 370 13.26 -7.88 -9.27
C GLY A 370 12.40 -7.92 -8.00
N THR A 371 11.39 -7.05 -7.91
CA THR A 371 10.47 -6.93 -6.78
C THR A 371 9.03 -6.72 -7.25
N ILE A 372 8.16 -6.18 -6.40
CA ILE A 372 6.75 -5.90 -6.68
C ILE A 372 6.44 -4.40 -6.51
N SER A 373 5.43 -3.91 -7.23
CA SER A 373 5.02 -2.50 -7.17
C SER A 373 4.63 -2.03 -5.76
N TYR A 374 4.14 -2.94 -4.90
CA TYR A 374 3.92 -2.68 -3.47
C TYR A 374 5.17 -2.15 -2.78
N GLU A 375 6.31 -2.84 -2.95
CA GLU A 375 7.57 -2.46 -2.33
C GLU A 375 8.09 -1.14 -2.90
N VAL A 376 7.95 -0.92 -4.20
CA VAL A 376 8.41 0.32 -4.85
C VAL A 376 7.76 1.54 -4.22
N VAL A 377 6.42 1.56 -4.06
CA VAL A 377 5.72 2.74 -3.52
C VAL A 377 5.87 2.86 -1.99
N THR A 378 5.85 1.75 -1.26
CA THR A 378 5.94 1.78 0.22
C THR A 378 7.34 2.15 0.74
N ARG A 379 8.39 1.94 -0.07
CA ARG A 379 9.78 2.24 0.32
C ARG A 379 10.12 3.72 0.27
N ILE A 380 9.31 4.57 -0.37
CA ILE A 380 9.61 6.00 -0.45
C ILE A 380 9.68 6.60 0.95
N GLY A 381 10.90 6.99 1.36
CA GLY A 381 11.23 7.41 2.71
C GLY A 381 10.69 8.81 3.06
N VAL A 382 10.79 9.14 4.34
CA VAL A 382 10.34 10.44 4.88
C VAL A 382 11.14 11.64 4.36
N ARG A 383 12.33 11.42 3.77
CA ARG A 383 13.14 12.47 3.14
C ARG A 383 12.53 13.00 1.83
N VAL A 384 11.55 12.29 1.28
CA VAL A 384 10.79 12.69 0.09
C VAL A 384 9.42 13.16 0.56
N PRO A 385 9.13 14.46 0.55
CA PRO A 385 7.84 14.98 0.98
C PRO A 385 6.71 14.50 0.05
N ARG A 386 5.53 14.26 0.66
CA ARG A 386 4.29 14.02 -0.09
C ARG A 386 3.66 15.35 -0.42
N VAL A 387 3.26 15.50 -1.69
CA VAL A 387 2.52 16.67 -2.20
C VAL A 387 1.19 16.15 -2.71
N TYR A 388 0.09 16.61 -2.11
CA TYR A 388 -1.24 16.13 -2.44
C TYR A 388 -1.89 17.01 -3.49
N GLU A 389 -2.55 16.37 -4.47
CA GLU A 389 -3.22 16.99 -5.61
C GLU A 389 -4.61 16.36 -5.78
N GLY A 390 -5.53 17.03 -6.48
CA GLY A 390 -6.81 16.43 -6.85
C GLY A 390 -7.81 16.27 -5.70
N ALA A 391 -7.66 17.05 -4.61
CA ALA A 391 -8.61 17.08 -3.48
C ALA A 391 -9.82 17.98 -3.80
#